data_3a12ddff71c87751e1a5866f525df76e
#
_entry.id   3a12ddff71c87751e1a5866f525df76e
#
_cell.length_a   1.000
_cell.length_b   1.000
_cell.length_c   1.000
_cell.angle_alpha   90.00
_cell.angle_beta   90.00
_cell.angle_gamma   90.00
#
_symmetry.space_group_name_H-M   'P 1'
#
loop_
_entity.id
_entity.type
_entity.pdbx_description
1 polymer ?
#
loop_
_entity_poly.entity_id
_entity_poly.type
_entity_poly.pdbx_seq_one_letter_code
_entity_poly.pdbx_strand_id
1 'polypeptide(L)'
;MRTAAIAALAGSLVALFASSGQRTDDLRWLAAGRLGGILGLQADPVGTATATVVALVGLAVLVYSLGYVDHVDQPRFFATMSAFVGAMLALVLADSLLGIFVSWELVGLASYLLIGFHREDGPAQASAATAFLVTRLADLAFLAAVAIATLAAPGGLDALFAWSRSGDPRAGIVAGLILVGVAGKSAQLPFSAWLPQAMRGPTPVSALLHSATMVAAGAFLLVRLFPLLAATPILPFVVALGLGSSLFASLVALAQTDLKRVLAYSTIGQLGEMIAAVGLGVPVAALLLLFAQAGYKAALFLVAGRLQRDAASTEMSALRAAAGRPGLAQPVFILAGAALAGIPISIAFSPRDAILDAALAAGPLPSIALLVIGALTAAYIARAYRLVFGPRVAIAIPRIADRALMEWAAAALVAGVVALGIATSPLLRDPLAGYLGAAIGGPSVSPPLAATVLGLLATIIGASTGFRLAPIDVGPRLATWASGGFGLDALFATAARNTRGAFAALGAFDVRVFDALFATAARGTRAAITALGAFDVRAFDAFAGRLGHSALQLFGQNDRVDRRGVDAGFDRAALLIRAAGDRWRRVQTGLLEQYLVAVGAWLAVIVVAAGAVALLGVRP
;
A
#
# COMPACT_ATOMS: atom_id res chain seq x y z
N MET A 1 9.51 21.70 6.88
CA MET A 1 8.86 20.40 6.56
C MET A 1 9.73 19.48 5.71
N ARG A 2 10.38 19.93 4.62
CA ARG A 2 11.24 19.10 3.74
C ARG A 2 12.36 18.39 4.50
N THR A 3 13.19 19.15 5.21
CA THR A 3 14.30 18.64 6.01
C THR A 3 13.80 17.77 7.17
N ALA A 4 12.66 18.12 7.78
CA ALA A 4 12.07 17.35 8.87
C ALA A 4 11.57 15.96 8.41
N ALA A 5 10.93 15.86 7.22
CA ALA A 5 10.48 14.57 6.66
C ALA A 5 11.66 13.64 6.34
N ILE A 6 12.72 14.20 5.73
CA ILE A 6 13.94 13.46 5.42
C ILE A 6 14.68 13.05 6.70
N ALA A 7 14.79 13.95 7.68
CA ALA A 7 15.44 13.65 8.96
C ALA A 7 14.64 12.62 9.79
N ALA A 8 13.30 12.71 9.79
CA ALA A 8 12.44 11.73 10.47
C ALA A 8 12.61 10.33 9.85
N LEU A 9 12.69 10.22 8.53
CA LEU A 9 12.87 8.94 7.86
C LEU A 9 14.28 8.36 8.09
N ALA A 10 15.31 9.19 8.07
CA ALA A 10 16.68 8.79 8.41
C ALA A 10 16.77 8.36 9.90
N GLY A 11 16.12 9.09 10.80
CA GLY A 11 16.01 8.72 12.21
C GLY A 11 15.27 7.40 12.43
N SER A 12 14.22 7.13 11.66
CA SER A 12 13.50 5.85 11.69
C SER A 12 14.39 4.67 11.30
N LEU A 13 15.28 4.85 10.32
CA LEU A 13 16.25 3.82 9.94
C LEU A 13 17.23 3.50 11.08
N VAL A 14 17.77 4.52 11.75
CA VAL A 14 18.66 4.34 12.90
C VAL A 14 17.92 3.63 14.04
N ALA A 15 16.69 4.03 14.33
CA ALA A 15 15.86 3.41 15.37
C ALA A 15 15.55 1.94 15.05
N LEU A 16 15.25 1.60 13.79
CA LEU A 16 15.02 0.22 13.34
C LEU A 16 16.24 -0.68 13.57
N PHE A 17 17.44 -0.21 13.25
CA PHE A 17 18.67 -0.98 13.52
C PHE A 17 18.95 -1.14 15.02
N ALA A 18 18.62 -0.12 15.83
CA ALA A 18 18.81 -0.18 17.27
C ALA A 18 17.80 -1.06 18.00
N SER A 19 16.58 -1.23 17.44
CA SER A 19 15.47 -1.96 18.05
C SER A 19 15.26 -3.38 17.51
N SER A 20 16.19 -3.90 16.70
CA SER A 20 16.08 -5.24 16.12
C SER A 20 15.95 -6.30 17.23
N GLY A 21 14.87 -7.09 17.17
CA GLY A 21 14.55 -8.13 18.15
C GLY A 21 13.70 -7.67 19.35
N GLN A 22 13.37 -6.39 19.47
CA GLN A 22 12.49 -5.88 20.54
C GLN A 22 11.02 -5.98 20.13
N ARG A 23 10.17 -6.27 21.13
CA ARG A 23 8.71 -6.22 21.03
C ARG A 23 8.21 -5.04 21.84
N THR A 24 7.29 -4.24 21.30
CA THR A 24 6.59 -3.21 22.06
C THR A 24 5.52 -3.85 22.94
N ASP A 25 5.20 -3.19 24.06
CA ASP A 25 4.06 -3.58 24.87
C ASP A 25 2.77 -3.48 24.04
N ASP A 26 1.89 -4.49 24.20
CA ASP A 26 0.64 -4.59 23.43
C ASP A 26 -0.32 -3.48 23.83
N LEU A 27 -0.64 -2.60 22.90
CA LEU A 27 -1.72 -1.62 23.07
C LEU A 27 -3.06 -2.34 22.86
N ARG A 28 -3.78 -2.63 23.94
CA ARG A 28 -5.14 -3.18 23.87
C ARG A 28 -6.11 -2.08 23.44
N TRP A 29 -6.43 -2.03 22.14
CA TRP A 29 -7.25 -0.95 21.57
C TRP A 29 -8.76 -1.19 21.70
N LEU A 30 -9.22 -2.43 21.70
CA LEU A 30 -10.64 -2.79 21.81
C LEU A 30 -10.79 -3.84 22.91
N ALA A 31 -11.26 -3.42 24.07
CA ALA A 31 -11.70 -4.30 25.13
C ALA A 31 -13.24 -4.33 25.18
N ALA A 32 -13.89 -4.89 24.16
CA ALA A 32 -15.34 -5.07 24.12
C ALA A 32 -15.66 -6.57 24.26
N GLY A 33 -15.77 -7.06 25.46
CA GLY A 33 -16.08 -8.48 25.75
C GLY A 33 -14.99 -9.43 25.25
N ARG A 34 -15.34 -10.36 24.34
CA ARG A 34 -14.40 -11.31 23.72
C ARG A 34 -13.60 -10.74 22.55
N LEU A 35 -13.92 -9.52 22.08
CA LEU A 35 -13.20 -8.82 21.03
C LEU A 35 -12.08 -7.99 21.65
N GLY A 36 -10.97 -8.63 22.00
CA GLY A 36 -9.74 -7.95 22.40
C GLY A 36 -8.84 -7.76 21.18
N GLY A 37 -8.83 -6.58 20.57
CA GLY A 37 -7.90 -6.25 19.49
C GLY A 37 -6.56 -5.79 20.05
N ILE A 38 -5.47 -6.47 19.66
CA ILE A 38 -4.10 -6.09 20.01
C ILE A 38 -3.51 -5.31 18.86
N LEU A 39 -3.02 -4.10 19.13
CA LEU A 39 -2.16 -3.33 18.24
C LEU A 39 -0.75 -3.34 18.83
N GLY A 40 0.09 -4.23 18.35
CA GLY A 40 1.48 -4.33 18.72
C GLY A 40 2.38 -4.13 17.50
N LEU A 41 3.62 -3.71 17.74
CA LEU A 41 4.67 -3.67 16.73
C LEU A 41 5.80 -4.61 17.17
N GLN A 42 6.30 -5.39 16.23
CA GLN A 42 7.41 -6.32 16.46
C GLN A 42 8.49 -6.11 15.41
N ALA A 43 9.70 -5.85 15.87
CA ALA A 43 10.89 -5.73 15.02
C ALA A 43 11.52 -7.11 14.78
N ASP A 44 10.77 -8.03 14.13
CA ASP A 44 11.29 -9.31 13.70
C ASP A 44 12.17 -9.19 12.43
N PRO A 45 12.93 -10.21 12.04
CA PRO A 45 13.83 -10.16 10.89
C PRO A 45 13.14 -9.75 9.59
N VAL A 46 11.93 -10.27 9.32
CA VAL A 46 11.17 -10.01 8.08
C VAL A 46 10.64 -8.58 8.07
N GLY A 47 10.02 -8.16 9.19
CA GLY A 47 9.51 -6.80 9.37
C GLY A 47 10.61 -5.76 9.28
N THR A 48 11.72 -5.97 10.00
CA THR A 48 12.86 -5.03 10.04
C THR A 48 13.55 -4.91 8.68
N ALA A 49 13.82 -6.01 7.99
CA ALA A 49 14.41 -5.97 6.66
C ALA A 49 13.50 -5.24 5.66
N THR A 50 12.19 -5.53 5.68
CA THR A 50 11.22 -4.88 4.80
C THR A 50 11.07 -3.40 5.13
N ALA A 51 11.00 -3.04 6.42
CA ALA A 51 10.92 -1.64 6.87
C ALA A 51 12.16 -0.84 6.43
N THR A 52 13.34 -1.44 6.48
CA THR A 52 14.59 -0.84 5.99
C THR A 52 14.50 -0.53 4.50
N VAL A 53 14.04 -1.47 3.67
CA VAL A 53 13.87 -1.27 2.22
C VAL A 53 12.83 -0.18 1.94
N VAL A 54 11.67 -0.20 2.63
CA VAL A 54 10.62 0.82 2.50
C VAL A 54 11.17 2.21 2.84
N ALA A 55 11.93 2.34 3.92
CA ALA A 55 12.48 3.61 4.36
C ALA A 55 13.58 4.14 3.40
N LEU A 56 14.46 3.27 2.89
CA LEU A 56 15.48 3.65 1.91
C LEU A 56 14.87 4.12 0.59
N VAL A 57 13.89 3.38 0.06
CA VAL A 57 13.18 3.78 -1.16
C VAL A 57 12.39 5.06 -0.93
N GLY A 58 11.69 5.16 0.21
CA GLY A 58 10.98 6.37 0.61
C GLY A 58 11.88 7.60 0.67
N LEU A 59 13.07 7.45 1.28
CA LEU A 59 14.07 8.52 1.34
C LEU A 59 14.52 8.97 -0.06
N ALA A 60 14.88 8.03 -0.93
CA ALA A 60 15.30 8.34 -2.29
C ALA A 60 14.19 9.06 -3.10
N VAL A 61 12.93 8.61 -2.95
CA VAL A 61 11.78 9.25 -3.61
C VAL A 61 11.51 10.63 -3.05
N LEU A 62 11.64 10.85 -1.73
CA LEU A 62 11.51 12.19 -1.13
C LEU A 62 12.61 13.14 -1.61
N VAL A 63 13.86 12.67 -1.70
CA VAL A 63 14.98 13.45 -2.26
C VAL A 63 14.71 13.82 -3.72
N TYR A 64 14.28 12.86 -4.55
CA TYR A 64 13.86 13.12 -5.93
C TYR A 64 12.77 14.18 -6.02
N SER A 65 11.79 14.13 -5.10
CA SER A 65 10.63 15.02 -5.09
C SER A 65 10.97 16.47 -4.82
N LEU A 66 12.13 16.77 -4.21
CA LEU A 66 12.62 18.15 -4.03
C LEU A 66 12.80 18.86 -5.37
N GLY A 67 13.25 18.13 -6.41
CA GLY A 67 13.41 18.68 -7.76
C GLY A 67 12.18 18.48 -8.66
N TYR A 68 11.20 17.68 -8.25
CA TYR A 68 10.05 17.33 -9.11
C TYR A 68 8.79 18.15 -8.79
N VAL A 69 8.47 18.38 -7.51
CA VAL A 69 7.23 19.04 -7.06
C VAL A 69 7.42 20.54 -6.92
N ASP A 70 6.45 21.31 -7.40
CA ASP A 70 6.48 22.77 -7.30
C ASP A 70 6.43 23.26 -5.85
N HIS A 71 7.09 24.38 -5.57
CA HIS A 71 7.31 24.86 -4.20
C HIS A 71 6.03 25.07 -3.38
N VAL A 72 4.95 25.50 -4.03
CA VAL A 72 3.64 25.75 -3.38
C VAL A 72 3.00 24.48 -2.86
N ASP A 73 3.12 23.38 -3.61
CA ASP A 73 2.50 22.09 -3.30
C ASP A 73 3.34 21.22 -2.36
N GLN A 74 4.61 21.55 -2.17
CA GLN A 74 5.55 20.71 -1.42
C GLN A 74 5.10 20.42 0.02
N PRO A 75 4.56 21.35 0.84
CA PRO A 75 4.20 21.03 2.21
C PRO A 75 3.16 19.89 2.30
N ARG A 76 2.12 19.96 1.46
CA ARG A 76 1.08 18.95 1.38
C ARG A 76 1.63 17.62 0.85
N PHE A 77 2.45 17.68 -0.21
CA PHE A 77 3.05 16.51 -0.81
C PHE A 77 3.93 15.74 0.18
N PHE A 78 4.88 16.42 0.84
CA PHE A 78 5.79 15.78 1.77
C PHE A 78 5.08 15.26 3.02
N ALA A 79 4.04 15.96 3.53
CA ALA A 79 3.24 15.48 4.65
C ALA A 79 2.52 14.17 4.30
N THR A 80 1.84 14.12 3.15
CA THR A 80 1.09 12.93 2.73
C THR A 80 2.01 11.76 2.37
N MET A 81 3.15 12.03 1.72
CA MET A 81 4.16 11.01 1.42
C MET A 81 4.77 10.42 2.70
N SER A 82 5.06 11.25 3.71
CA SER A 82 5.59 10.78 5.00
C SER A 82 4.56 9.95 5.76
N ALA A 83 3.28 10.37 5.76
CA ALA A 83 2.19 9.59 6.35
C ALA A 83 2.03 8.23 5.65
N PHE A 84 2.17 8.19 4.33
CA PHE A 84 2.11 6.97 3.54
C PHE A 84 3.26 5.99 3.88
N VAL A 85 4.50 6.50 3.97
CA VAL A 85 5.64 5.69 4.39
C VAL A 85 5.45 5.19 5.82
N GLY A 86 5.00 6.07 6.74
CA GLY A 86 4.72 5.71 8.14
C GLY A 86 3.67 4.61 8.26
N ALA A 87 2.59 4.69 7.49
CA ALA A 87 1.56 3.65 7.43
C ALA A 87 2.12 2.30 6.93
N MET A 88 3.02 2.33 5.93
CA MET A 88 3.68 1.12 5.45
C MET A 88 4.65 0.53 6.46
N LEU A 89 5.41 1.37 7.19
CA LEU A 89 6.27 0.91 8.28
C LEU A 89 5.46 0.26 9.40
N ALA A 90 4.32 0.86 9.78
CA ALA A 90 3.41 0.27 10.76
C ALA A 90 2.85 -1.08 10.27
N LEU A 91 2.52 -1.22 8.97
CA LEU A 91 2.03 -2.46 8.39
C LEU A 91 3.06 -3.59 8.49
N VAL A 92 4.30 -3.32 8.10
CA VAL A 92 5.34 -4.37 8.03
C VAL A 92 5.85 -4.78 9.40
N LEU A 93 5.70 -3.93 10.41
CA LEU A 93 6.09 -4.19 11.80
C LEU A 93 4.92 -4.67 12.67
N ALA A 94 3.67 -4.68 12.18
CA ALA A 94 2.53 -5.11 12.96
C ALA A 94 2.64 -6.60 13.34
N ASP A 95 2.31 -6.92 14.59
CA ASP A 95 2.39 -8.29 15.15
C ASP A 95 1.03 -8.99 15.23
N SER A 96 -0.04 -8.35 14.79
CA SER A 96 -1.39 -8.90 14.77
C SER A 96 -2.11 -8.65 13.45
N LEU A 97 -3.06 -9.54 13.10
CA LEU A 97 -3.83 -9.41 11.87
C LEU A 97 -4.68 -8.14 11.86
N LEU A 98 -5.18 -7.70 13.02
CA LEU A 98 -5.89 -6.43 13.18
C LEU A 98 -4.96 -5.23 12.96
N GLY A 99 -3.75 -5.24 13.54
CA GLY A 99 -2.75 -4.19 13.33
C GLY A 99 -2.33 -4.06 11.87
N ILE A 100 -2.13 -5.20 11.21
CA ILE A 100 -1.89 -5.26 9.75
C ILE A 100 -3.07 -4.63 9.01
N PHE A 101 -4.31 -5.00 9.32
CA PHE A 101 -5.49 -4.48 8.62
C PHE A 101 -5.65 -2.96 8.80
N VAL A 102 -5.51 -2.45 10.01
CA VAL A 102 -5.58 -0.99 10.26
C VAL A 102 -4.53 -0.24 9.45
N SER A 103 -3.29 -0.71 9.48
CA SER A 103 -2.20 -0.09 8.70
C SER A 103 -2.42 -0.24 7.19
N TRP A 104 -2.97 -1.35 6.73
CA TRP A 104 -3.38 -1.61 5.36
C TRP A 104 -4.41 -0.59 4.85
N GLU A 105 -5.38 -0.25 5.70
CA GLU A 105 -6.38 0.76 5.43
C GLU A 105 -5.78 2.17 5.35
N LEU A 106 -4.83 2.50 6.23
CA LEU A 106 -4.10 3.77 6.21
C LEU A 106 -3.24 3.93 4.95
N VAL A 107 -2.56 2.88 4.52
CA VAL A 107 -1.83 2.84 3.24
C VAL A 107 -2.79 3.09 2.07
N GLY A 108 -3.97 2.46 2.08
CA GLY A 108 -5.01 2.68 1.05
C GLY A 108 -5.50 4.12 1.01
N LEU A 109 -5.79 4.73 2.17
CA LEU A 109 -6.22 6.11 2.29
C LEU A 109 -5.15 7.10 1.81
N ALA A 110 -3.91 6.94 2.25
CA ALA A 110 -2.81 7.80 1.84
C ALA A 110 -2.56 7.71 0.33
N SER A 111 -2.70 6.51 -0.27
CA SER A 111 -2.58 6.33 -1.72
C SER A 111 -3.68 7.06 -2.50
N TYR A 112 -4.93 7.04 -2.02
CA TYR A 112 -6.03 7.80 -2.60
C TYR A 112 -5.70 9.30 -2.67
N LEU A 113 -5.21 9.88 -1.55
CA LEU A 113 -4.83 11.29 -1.48
C LEU A 113 -3.66 11.63 -2.40
N LEU A 114 -2.74 10.69 -2.60
CA LEU A 114 -1.55 10.87 -3.44
C LEU A 114 -1.85 10.70 -4.94
N ILE A 115 -2.70 9.75 -5.33
CA ILE A 115 -3.13 9.58 -6.74
C ILE A 115 -3.94 10.80 -7.17
N GLY A 116 -4.87 11.28 -6.32
CA GLY A 116 -5.67 12.48 -6.52
C GLY A 116 -4.98 13.76 -6.08
N PHE A 117 -3.65 13.83 -6.09
CA PHE A 117 -2.90 14.98 -5.57
C PHE A 117 -3.25 16.28 -6.27
N HIS A 118 -3.39 16.28 -7.60
CA HIS A 118 -3.86 17.41 -8.40
C HIS A 118 -5.38 17.47 -8.36
N ARG A 119 -5.93 18.31 -7.47
CA ARG A 119 -7.37 18.37 -7.18
C ARG A 119 -8.22 18.86 -8.34
N GLU A 120 -7.64 19.68 -9.20
CA GLU A 120 -8.29 20.29 -10.36
C GLU A 120 -8.32 19.35 -11.57
N ASP A 121 -7.52 18.27 -11.55
CA ASP A 121 -7.52 17.23 -12.58
C ASP A 121 -8.64 16.21 -12.32
N GLY A 122 -9.82 16.43 -12.91
CA GLY A 122 -10.98 15.54 -12.80
C GLY A 122 -10.67 14.08 -13.14
N PRO A 123 -9.96 13.77 -14.23
CA PRO A 123 -9.46 12.43 -14.53
C PRO A 123 -8.58 11.80 -13.45
N ALA A 124 -7.70 12.58 -12.79
CA ALA A 124 -6.88 12.07 -11.68
C ALA A 124 -7.75 11.77 -10.44
N GLN A 125 -8.74 12.60 -10.15
CA GLN A 125 -9.71 12.35 -9.06
C GLN A 125 -10.54 11.08 -9.32
N ALA A 126 -11.03 10.89 -10.54
CA ALA A 126 -11.77 9.68 -10.92
C ALA A 126 -10.90 8.42 -10.80
N SER A 127 -9.61 8.52 -11.17
CA SER A 127 -8.64 7.42 -11.03
C SER A 127 -8.35 7.09 -9.58
N ALA A 128 -8.20 8.10 -8.72
CA ALA A 128 -8.02 7.95 -7.29
C ALA A 128 -9.24 7.25 -6.66
N ALA A 129 -10.46 7.69 -6.99
CA ALA A 129 -11.69 7.09 -6.53
C ALA A 129 -11.83 5.63 -7.00
N THR A 130 -11.47 5.33 -8.26
CA THR A 130 -11.49 3.96 -8.78
C THR A 130 -10.51 3.07 -8.01
N ALA A 131 -9.27 3.52 -7.80
CA ALA A 131 -8.28 2.76 -7.04
C ALA A 131 -8.75 2.49 -5.60
N PHE A 132 -9.32 3.51 -4.95
CA PHE A 132 -9.84 3.39 -3.59
C PHE A 132 -11.01 2.40 -3.52
N LEU A 133 -12.02 2.53 -4.39
CA LEU A 133 -13.22 1.68 -4.37
C LEU A 133 -12.91 0.22 -4.69
N VAL A 134 -12.07 -0.03 -5.69
CA VAL A 134 -11.69 -1.42 -6.07
C VAL A 134 -10.94 -2.10 -4.94
N THR A 135 -9.99 -1.41 -4.31
CA THR A 135 -9.26 -1.98 -3.18
C THR A 135 -10.16 -2.16 -1.96
N ARG A 136 -11.07 -1.22 -1.67
CA ARG A 136 -12.07 -1.34 -0.59
C ARG A 136 -12.97 -2.55 -0.75
N LEU A 137 -13.43 -2.81 -1.97
CA LEU A 137 -14.27 -3.98 -2.23
C LEU A 137 -13.55 -5.29 -1.86
N ALA A 138 -12.28 -5.41 -2.21
CA ALA A 138 -11.47 -6.57 -1.85
C ALA A 138 -11.14 -6.59 -0.33
N ASP A 139 -10.94 -5.42 0.29
CA ASP A 139 -10.64 -5.27 1.71
C ASP A 139 -11.80 -5.70 2.62
N LEU A 140 -13.06 -5.73 2.12
CA LEU A 140 -14.19 -6.33 2.85
C LEU A 140 -13.98 -7.81 3.13
N ALA A 141 -13.39 -8.55 2.19
CA ALA A 141 -13.02 -9.95 2.42
C ALA A 141 -11.90 -10.05 3.49
N PHE A 142 -10.90 -9.19 3.42
CA PHE A 142 -9.85 -9.16 4.43
C PHE A 142 -10.40 -8.78 5.82
N LEU A 143 -11.33 -7.83 5.93
CA LEU A 143 -12.02 -7.50 7.18
C LEU A 143 -12.76 -8.71 7.76
N ALA A 144 -13.46 -9.48 6.93
CA ALA A 144 -14.13 -10.71 7.36
C ALA A 144 -13.11 -11.74 7.86
N ALA A 145 -11.94 -11.88 7.21
CA ALA A 145 -10.85 -12.72 7.69
C ALA A 145 -10.35 -12.29 9.07
N VAL A 146 -10.13 -10.97 9.28
CA VAL A 146 -9.73 -10.41 10.58
C VAL A 146 -10.77 -10.74 11.65
N ALA A 147 -12.06 -10.57 11.37
CA ALA A 147 -13.13 -10.86 12.32
C ALA A 147 -13.16 -12.35 12.72
N ILE A 148 -13.09 -13.27 11.74
CA ILE A 148 -13.07 -14.71 12.02
C ILE A 148 -11.81 -15.09 12.81
N ALA A 149 -10.64 -14.62 12.40
CA ALA A 149 -9.37 -14.93 13.05
C ALA A 149 -9.32 -14.40 14.50
N THR A 150 -9.78 -13.16 14.73
CA THR A 150 -9.80 -12.55 16.08
C THR A 150 -10.72 -13.32 17.03
N LEU A 151 -11.85 -13.84 16.54
CA LEU A 151 -12.77 -14.66 17.34
C LEU A 151 -12.24 -16.07 17.61
N ALA A 152 -11.49 -16.66 16.65
CA ALA A 152 -10.99 -18.02 16.75
C ALA A 152 -9.64 -18.11 17.47
N ALA A 153 -8.77 -17.10 17.29
CA ALA A 153 -7.41 -17.05 17.81
C ALA A 153 -7.12 -15.62 18.32
N PRO A 154 -7.68 -15.21 19.45
CA PRO A 154 -7.42 -13.90 20.02
C PRO A 154 -5.94 -13.78 20.40
N GLY A 155 -5.25 -12.76 19.86
CA GLY A 155 -3.83 -12.50 20.11
C GLY A 155 -3.07 -12.01 18.90
N GLY A 156 -1.74 -12.17 18.93
CA GLY A 156 -0.83 -11.81 17.84
C GLY A 156 -0.76 -12.89 16.74
N LEU A 157 0.19 -12.71 15.83
CA LEU A 157 0.40 -13.67 14.73
C LEU A 157 0.77 -15.07 15.22
N ASP A 158 1.48 -15.19 16.34
CA ASP A 158 1.82 -16.50 16.93
C ASP A 158 0.58 -17.31 17.29
N ALA A 159 -0.45 -16.66 17.87
CA ALA A 159 -1.73 -17.32 18.17
C ALA A 159 -2.46 -17.75 16.89
N LEU A 160 -2.45 -16.91 15.86
CA LEU A 160 -3.00 -17.22 14.54
C LEU A 160 -2.32 -18.45 13.92
N PHE A 161 -0.98 -18.52 13.98
CA PHE A 161 -0.22 -19.66 13.44
C PHE A 161 -0.43 -20.94 14.25
N ALA A 162 -0.53 -20.84 15.58
CA ALA A 162 -0.86 -21.99 16.42
C ALA A 162 -2.27 -22.52 16.10
N TRP A 163 -3.25 -21.64 15.97
CA TRP A 163 -4.61 -22.00 15.58
C TRP A 163 -4.67 -22.63 14.18
N SER A 164 -3.96 -22.09 13.19
CA SER A 164 -3.98 -22.66 11.83
C SER A 164 -3.46 -24.10 11.79
N ARG A 165 -2.52 -24.45 12.65
CA ARG A 165 -1.99 -25.81 12.78
C ARG A 165 -2.91 -26.78 13.53
N SER A 166 -3.97 -26.31 14.17
CA SER A 166 -4.93 -27.19 14.87
C SER A 166 -5.86 -27.97 13.94
N GLY A 167 -5.82 -27.72 12.62
CA GLY A 167 -6.69 -28.36 11.64
C GLY A 167 -8.10 -27.78 11.58
N ASP A 168 -8.36 -26.61 12.19
CA ASP A 168 -9.65 -25.93 12.12
C ASP A 168 -9.96 -25.50 10.67
N PRO A 169 -11.07 -25.96 10.05
CA PRO A 169 -11.39 -25.65 8.66
C PRO A 169 -11.58 -24.15 8.39
N ARG A 170 -11.90 -23.35 9.42
CA ARG A 170 -12.00 -21.89 9.31
C ARG A 170 -10.68 -21.23 8.94
N ALA A 171 -9.52 -21.86 9.22
CA ALA A 171 -8.22 -21.35 8.82
C ALA A 171 -8.10 -21.27 7.30
N GLY A 172 -8.63 -22.25 6.55
CA GLY A 172 -8.68 -22.21 5.09
C GLY A 172 -9.58 -21.09 4.55
N ILE A 173 -10.71 -20.84 5.22
CA ILE A 173 -11.61 -19.71 4.86
C ILE A 173 -10.88 -18.38 5.09
N VAL A 174 -10.21 -18.20 6.23
CA VAL A 174 -9.42 -17.00 6.53
C VAL A 174 -8.32 -16.79 5.50
N ALA A 175 -7.57 -17.84 5.14
CA ALA A 175 -6.54 -17.75 4.10
C ALA A 175 -7.11 -17.35 2.74
N GLY A 176 -8.26 -17.89 2.33
CA GLY A 176 -8.95 -17.53 1.09
C GLY A 176 -9.43 -16.08 1.08
N LEU A 177 -10.01 -15.60 2.17
CA LEU A 177 -10.47 -14.21 2.29
C LEU A 177 -9.30 -13.21 2.28
N ILE A 178 -8.17 -13.55 2.93
CA ILE A 178 -6.93 -12.77 2.85
C ILE A 178 -6.42 -12.71 1.41
N LEU A 179 -6.46 -13.82 0.67
CA LEU A 179 -6.02 -13.87 -0.73
C LEU A 179 -6.84 -12.93 -1.62
N VAL A 180 -8.15 -12.77 -1.37
CA VAL A 180 -8.99 -11.77 -2.08
C VAL A 180 -8.54 -10.35 -1.76
N GLY A 181 -8.28 -10.00 -0.49
CA GLY A 181 -7.73 -8.70 -0.10
C GLY A 181 -6.39 -8.41 -0.78
N VAL A 182 -5.50 -9.41 -0.80
CA VAL A 182 -4.20 -9.34 -1.50
C VAL A 182 -4.39 -9.11 -2.99
N ALA A 183 -5.32 -9.82 -3.64
CA ALA A 183 -5.60 -9.64 -5.07
C ALA A 183 -6.04 -8.20 -5.37
N GLY A 184 -6.86 -7.59 -4.51
CA GLY A 184 -7.25 -6.18 -4.63
C GLY A 184 -6.08 -5.22 -4.52
N LYS A 185 -5.33 -5.29 -3.42
CA LYS A 185 -4.25 -4.33 -3.12
C LYS A 185 -3.05 -4.48 -4.06
N SER A 186 -2.69 -5.72 -4.42
CA SER A 186 -1.61 -6.00 -5.38
C SER A 186 -2.06 -5.98 -6.84
N ALA A 187 -3.28 -5.49 -7.11
CA ALA A 187 -3.84 -5.38 -8.45
C ALA A 187 -3.77 -6.68 -9.27
N GLN A 188 -4.00 -7.82 -8.62
CA GLN A 188 -4.07 -9.10 -9.31
C GLN A 188 -5.44 -9.30 -9.97
N LEU A 189 -5.57 -10.25 -10.89
CA LEU A 189 -6.86 -10.59 -11.46
C LEU A 189 -7.86 -11.02 -10.36
N PRO A 190 -9.13 -10.59 -10.46
CA PRO A 190 -9.72 -9.71 -11.47
C PRO A 190 -9.55 -8.21 -11.17
N PHE A 191 -8.89 -7.80 -10.10
CA PHE A 191 -8.81 -6.42 -9.61
C PHE A 191 -7.71 -5.57 -10.27
N SER A 192 -7.14 -5.97 -11.42
CA SER A 192 -5.95 -5.34 -12.03
C SER A 192 -6.19 -3.95 -12.63
N ALA A 193 -7.41 -3.59 -13.00
CA ALA A 193 -7.72 -2.41 -13.81
C ALA A 193 -7.41 -1.06 -13.14
N TRP A 194 -7.40 -0.96 -11.81
CA TRP A 194 -7.16 0.29 -11.11
C TRP A 194 -5.70 0.77 -11.19
N LEU A 195 -4.74 -0.16 -11.27
CA LEU A 195 -3.31 0.18 -11.18
C LEU A 195 -2.82 1.00 -12.38
N PRO A 196 -3.11 0.64 -13.64
CA PRO A 196 -2.76 1.48 -14.79
C PRO A 196 -3.46 2.84 -14.80
N GLN A 197 -4.66 2.94 -14.20
CA GLN A 197 -5.37 4.21 -14.07
C GLN A 197 -4.71 5.12 -13.03
N ALA A 198 -4.15 4.56 -11.95
CA ALA A 198 -3.43 5.29 -10.91
C ALA A 198 -2.18 6.04 -11.45
N MET A 199 -1.72 5.75 -12.69
CA MET A 199 -0.59 6.43 -13.34
C MET A 199 -0.84 7.93 -13.62
N ARG A 200 -2.05 8.43 -13.43
CA ARG A 200 -2.38 9.87 -13.51
C ARG A 200 -1.82 10.69 -12.34
N GLY A 201 -1.51 10.04 -11.22
CA GLY A 201 -0.82 10.69 -10.10
C GLY A 201 0.59 11.16 -10.42
N PRO A 202 1.19 12.05 -9.58
CA PRO A 202 2.58 12.49 -9.73
C PRO A 202 3.54 11.31 -9.79
N THR A 203 4.57 11.39 -10.64
CA THR A 203 5.46 10.23 -10.87
C THR A 203 6.24 9.79 -9.62
N PRO A 204 6.70 10.65 -8.70
CA PRO A 204 7.29 10.20 -7.44
C PRO A 204 6.32 9.36 -6.58
N VAL A 205 5.01 9.70 -6.64
CA VAL A 205 3.97 8.89 -6.00
C VAL A 205 3.90 7.51 -6.65
N SER A 206 3.85 7.44 -7.99
CA SER A 206 3.88 6.17 -8.71
C SER A 206 5.14 5.35 -8.38
N ALA A 207 6.30 5.99 -8.28
CA ALA A 207 7.55 5.33 -7.92
C ALA A 207 7.45 4.62 -6.57
N LEU A 208 6.92 5.28 -5.54
CA LEU A 208 6.80 4.71 -4.20
C LEU A 208 5.67 3.68 -4.11
N LEU A 209 4.48 3.99 -4.66
CA LEU A 209 3.29 3.13 -4.67
C LEU A 209 3.55 1.76 -5.29
N HIS A 210 4.29 1.73 -6.42
CA HIS A 210 4.46 0.54 -7.25
C HIS A 210 5.75 -0.22 -6.97
N SER A 211 6.64 0.32 -6.13
CA SER A 211 7.92 -0.33 -5.81
C SER A 211 7.89 -1.05 -4.46
N ALA A 212 7.77 -0.30 -3.35
CA ALA A 212 8.05 -0.79 -2.01
C ALA A 212 6.86 -0.69 -1.05
N THR A 213 5.69 -0.15 -1.47
CA THR A 213 4.64 0.18 -0.52
C THR A 213 3.29 -0.47 -0.88
N MET A 214 2.28 0.28 -1.27
CA MET A 214 0.88 -0.17 -1.36
C MET A 214 0.70 -1.52 -2.05
N VAL A 215 1.21 -1.67 -3.27
CA VAL A 215 1.02 -2.91 -4.04
C VAL A 215 1.91 -4.05 -3.56
N ALA A 216 3.06 -3.72 -2.98
CA ALA A 216 3.99 -4.67 -2.38
C ALA A 216 3.44 -5.27 -1.06
N ALA A 217 2.54 -4.54 -0.38
CA ALA A 217 1.93 -4.98 0.88
C ALA A 217 1.23 -6.35 0.76
N GLY A 218 0.60 -6.65 -0.39
CA GLY A 218 -0.05 -7.95 -0.58
C GLY A 218 0.93 -9.11 -0.68
N ALA A 219 1.99 -8.99 -1.49
CA ALA A 219 3.02 -10.01 -1.58
C ALA A 219 3.75 -10.18 -0.22
N PHE A 220 4.08 -9.09 0.46
CA PHE A 220 4.64 -9.09 1.81
C PHE A 220 3.71 -9.83 2.80
N LEU A 221 2.41 -9.53 2.77
CA LEU A 221 1.43 -10.16 3.66
C LEU A 221 1.39 -11.68 3.48
N LEU A 222 1.42 -12.19 2.23
CA LEU A 222 1.45 -13.63 1.99
C LEU A 222 2.76 -14.27 2.48
N VAL A 223 3.90 -13.59 2.32
CA VAL A 223 5.18 -14.06 2.90
C VAL A 223 5.09 -14.13 4.42
N ARG A 224 4.59 -13.07 5.07
CA ARG A 224 4.46 -13.00 6.53
C ARG A 224 3.48 -14.03 7.08
N LEU A 225 2.40 -14.30 6.35
CA LEU A 225 1.38 -15.28 6.72
C LEU A 225 1.63 -16.68 6.11
N PHE A 226 2.84 -16.94 5.61
CA PHE A 226 3.16 -18.24 5.01
C PHE A 226 2.85 -19.44 5.94
N PRO A 227 3.10 -19.38 7.27
CA PRO A 227 2.72 -20.48 8.17
C PRO A 227 1.21 -20.79 8.17
N LEU A 228 0.34 -19.77 8.05
CA LEU A 228 -1.10 -19.95 7.90
C LEU A 228 -1.44 -20.61 6.55
N LEU A 229 -0.82 -20.11 5.46
CA LEU A 229 -1.08 -20.62 4.11
C LEU A 229 -0.64 -22.07 3.96
N ALA A 230 0.54 -22.42 4.47
CA ALA A 230 1.10 -23.77 4.42
C ALA A 230 0.30 -24.80 5.25
N ALA A 231 -0.41 -24.34 6.28
CA ALA A 231 -1.30 -25.19 7.09
C ALA A 231 -2.68 -25.42 6.44
N THR A 232 -2.95 -24.85 5.25
CA THR A 232 -4.25 -24.89 4.59
C THR A 232 -4.14 -25.28 3.12
N PRO A 233 -5.20 -25.79 2.46
CA PRO A 233 -5.16 -26.20 1.06
C PRO A 233 -5.21 -25.02 0.06
N ILE A 234 -4.77 -23.81 0.44
CA ILE A 234 -4.89 -22.60 -0.39
C ILE A 234 -3.76 -22.43 -1.42
N LEU A 235 -2.60 -23.05 -1.21
CA LEU A 235 -1.40 -22.81 -2.00
C LEU A 235 -1.60 -22.97 -3.53
N PRO A 236 -2.33 -23.99 -4.04
CA PRO A 236 -2.58 -24.09 -5.48
C PRO A 236 -3.34 -22.87 -6.06
N PHE A 237 -4.26 -22.29 -5.29
CA PHE A 237 -4.98 -21.06 -5.69
C PHE A 237 -4.06 -19.83 -5.69
N VAL A 238 -3.11 -19.77 -4.76
CA VAL A 238 -2.08 -18.73 -4.71
C VAL A 238 -1.18 -18.82 -5.96
N VAL A 239 -0.76 -20.03 -6.35
CA VAL A 239 0.00 -20.25 -7.60
C VAL A 239 -0.80 -19.83 -8.82
N ALA A 240 -2.05 -20.28 -8.94
CA ALA A 240 -2.91 -19.99 -10.08
C ALA A 240 -3.17 -18.47 -10.23
N LEU A 241 -3.48 -17.77 -9.12
CA LEU A 241 -3.66 -16.33 -9.10
C LEU A 241 -2.40 -15.60 -9.55
N GLY A 242 -1.23 -15.99 -9.00
CA GLY A 242 0.04 -15.33 -9.28
C GLY A 242 0.47 -15.51 -10.72
N LEU A 243 0.51 -16.76 -11.23
CA LEU A 243 0.91 -17.06 -12.61
C LEU A 243 -0.06 -16.47 -13.62
N GLY A 244 -1.37 -16.62 -13.40
CA GLY A 244 -2.39 -16.07 -14.29
C GLY A 244 -2.31 -14.56 -14.42
N SER A 245 -2.18 -13.85 -13.30
CA SER A 245 -2.03 -12.39 -13.28
C SER A 245 -0.72 -11.95 -13.92
N SER A 246 0.39 -12.67 -13.65
CA SER A 246 1.70 -12.34 -14.21
C SER A 246 1.74 -12.51 -15.72
N LEU A 247 1.20 -13.61 -16.24
CA LEU A 247 1.13 -13.86 -17.67
C LEU A 247 0.28 -12.79 -18.37
N PHE A 248 -0.93 -12.54 -17.86
CA PHE A 248 -1.82 -11.50 -18.37
C PHE A 248 -1.13 -10.14 -18.42
N ALA A 249 -0.56 -9.70 -17.30
CA ALA A 249 0.06 -8.39 -17.20
C ALA A 249 1.29 -8.24 -18.09
N SER A 250 2.10 -9.27 -18.25
CA SER A 250 3.27 -9.26 -19.13
C SER A 250 2.89 -9.13 -20.60
N LEU A 251 1.81 -9.79 -21.03
CA LEU A 251 1.27 -9.66 -22.39
C LEU A 251 0.74 -8.24 -22.65
N VAL A 252 0.00 -7.68 -21.68
CA VAL A 252 -0.52 -6.30 -21.81
C VAL A 252 0.61 -5.29 -21.79
N ALA A 253 1.65 -5.47 -20.93
CA ALA A 253 2.82 -4.59 -20.88
C ALA A 253 3.54 -4.49 -22.22
N LEU A 254 3.65 -5.62 -22.95
CA LEU A 254 4.28 -5.67 -24.26
C LEU A 254 3.52 -4.84 -25.31
N ALA A 255 2.20 -4.70 -25.18
CA ALA A 255 1.35 -3.96 -26.10
C ALA A 255 1.26 -2.44 -25.79
N GLN A 256 1.73 -1.97 -24.61
CA GLN A 256 1.63 -0.56 -24.23
C GLN A 256 2.57 0.34 -25.03
N THR A 257 2.13 1.59 -25.25
CA THR A 257 2.92 2.68 -25.85
C THR A 257 3.31 3.75 -24.83
N ASP A 258 2.63 3.81 -23.70
CA ASP A 258 2.90 4.69 -22.57
C ASP A 258 3.87 4.01 -21.60
N LEU A 259 5.01 4.64 -21.30
CA LEU A 259 6.05 4.08 -20.43
C LEU A 259 5.56 3.83 -19.00
N LYS A 260 4.76 4.73 -18.43
CA LYS A 260 4.23 4.56 -17.08
C LYS A 260 3.26 3.38 -17.02
N ARG A 261 2.46 3.17 -18.07
CA ARG A 261 1.56 2.02 -18.17
C ARG A 261 2.32 0.71 -18.37
N VAL A 262 3.41 0.69 -19.17
CA VAL A 262 4.33 -0.46 -19.25
C VAL A 262 4.81 -0.83 -17.84
N LEU A 263 5.28 0.15 -17.06
CA LEU A 263 5.79 -0.09 -15.72
C LEU A 263 4.69 -0.52 -14.73
N ALA A 264 3.45 -0.04 -14.90
CA ALA A 264 2.31 -0.46 -14.09
C ALA A 264 1.96 -1.94 -14.33
N TYR A 265 1.78 -2.36 -15.58
CA TYR A 265 1.53 -3.76 -15.90
C TYR A 265 2.73 -4.66 -15.55
N SER A 266 3.95 -4.18 -15.76
CA SER A 266 5.15 -4.82 -15.25
C SER A 266 5.12 -5.03 -13.74
N THR A 267 4.52 -4.11 -12.98
CA THR A 267 4.38 -4.25 -11.52
C THR A 267 3.37 -5.34 -11.17
N ILE A 268 2.21 -5.39 -11.85
CA ILE A 268 1.22 -6.47 -11.68
C ILE A 268 1.87 -7.84 -11.94
N GLY A 269 2.63 -7.95 -13.04
CA GLY A 269 3.32 -9.19 -13.40
C GLY A 269 4.35 -9.63 -12.36
N GLN A 270 5.19 -8.71 -11.88
CA GLN A 270 6.21 -9.05 -10.88
C GLN A 270 5.60 -9.45 -9.53
N LEU A 271 4.54 -8.75 -9.09
CA LEU A 271 3.81 -9.14 -7.88
C LEU A 271 3.14 -10.50 -8.05
N GLY A 272 2.60 -10.81 -9.24
CA GLY A 272 2.07 -12.13 -9.55
C GLY A 272 3.15 -13.22 -9.45
N GLU A 273 4.37 -12.96 -9.92
CA GLU A 273 5.52 -13.88 -9.78
C GLU A 273 5.86 -14.12 -8.30
N MET A 274 5.87 -13.07 -7.46
CA MET A 274 6.10 -13.21 -6.01
C MET A 274 4.99 -13.98 -5.31
N ILE A 275 3.73 -13.72 -5.66
CA ILE A 275 2.56 -14.44 -5.14
C ILE A 275 2.65 -15.92 -5.52
N ALA A 276 2.98 -16.22 -6.78
CA ALA A 276 3.20 -17.60 -7.22
C ALA A 276 4.35 -18.28 -6.47
N ALA A 277 5.44 -17.56 -6.19
CA ALA A 277 6.56 -18.07 -5.40
C ALA A 277 6.15 -18.48 -3.97
N VAL A 278 5.30 -17.69 -3.31
CA VAL A 278 4.73 -18.07 -2.00
C VAL A 278 3.91 -19.35 -2.15
N GLY A 279 3.07 -19.45 -3.19
CA GLY A 279 2.26 -20.64 -3.47
C GLY A 279 3.09 -21.88 -3.80
N LEU A 280 4.26 -21.71 -4.42
CA LEU A 280 5.24 -22.76 -4.70
C LEU A 280 6.10 -23.15 -3.48
N GLY A 281 5.88 -22.52 -2.31
CA GLY A 281 6.59 -22.85 -1.08
C GLY A 281 7.97 -22.20 -0.94
N VAL A 282 8.29 -21.16 -1.70
CA VAL A 282 9.56 -20.42 -1.63
C VAL A 282 9.37 -18.93 -1.22
N PRO A 283 8.79 -18.67 -0.02
CA PRO A 283 8.46 -17.30 0.43
C PRO A 283 9.68 -16.40 0.59
N VAL A 284 10.85 -16.95 0.91
CA VAL A 284 12.11 -16.18 1.01
C VAL A 284 12.50 -15.61 -0.35
N ALA A 285 12.38 -16.41 -1.42
CA ALA A 285 12.64 -15.94 -2.78
C ALA A 285 11.64 -14.83 -3.19
N ALA A 286 10.36 -14.97 -2.81
CA ALA A 286 9.36 -13.93 -3.01
C ALA A 286 9.75 -12.61 -2.32
N LEU A 287 10.22 -12.66 -1.06
CA LEU A 287 10.65 -11.49 -0.30
C LEU A 287 11.89 -10.82 -0.88
N LEU A 288 12.90 -11.61 -1.25
CA LEU A 288 14.11 -11.07 -1.89
C LEU A 288 13.80 -10.44 -3.25
N LEU A 289 12.89 -11.04 -4.03
CA LEU A 289 12.41 -10.45 -5.28
C LEU A 289 11.64 -9.15 -5.05
N LEU A 290 10.89 -9.04 -3.94
CA LEU A 290 10.22 -7.81 -3.53
C LEU A 290 11.23 -6.71 -3.18
N PHE A 291 12.32 -7.04 -2.49
CA PHE A 291 13.40 -6.08 -2.20
C PHE A 291 14.10 -5.58 -3.48
N ALA A 292 14.36 -6.49 -4.41
CA ALA A 292 14.87 -6.14 -5.73
C ALA A 292 13.92 -5.18 -6.47
N GLN A 293 12.63 -5.53 -6.52
CA GLN A 293 11.59 -4.72 -7.16
C GLN A 293 11.51 -3.32 -6.54
N ALA A 294 11.59 -3.22 -5.22
CA ALA A 294 11.55 -1.95 -4.52
C ALA A 294 12.58 -0.95 -5.09
N GLY A 295 13.78 -1.40 -5.37
CA GLY A 295 14.85 -0.56 -5.93
C GLY A 295 14.73 -0.32 -7.43
N TYR A 296 14.72 -1.39 -8.25
CA TYR A 296 14.74 -1.19 -9.70
C TYR A 296 13.45 -0.57 -10.24
N LYS A 297 12.30 -0.89 -9.64
CA LYS A 297 11.01 -0.33 -10.09
C LYS A 297 10.90 1.15 -9.74
N ALA A 298 11.31 1.54 -8.51
CA ALA A 298 11.37 2.94 -8.15
C ALA A 298 12.28 3.71 -9.12
N ALA A 299 13.48 3.21 -9.39
CA ALA A 299 14.41 3.84 -10.32
C ALA A 299 13.84 4.00 -11.73
N LEU A 300 13.17 2.97 -12.29
CA LEU A 300 12.52 3.06 -13.60
C LEU A 300 11.42 4.11 -13.63
N PHE A 301 10.58 4.20 -12.59
CA PHE A 301 9.56 5.25 -12.49
C PHE A 301 10.19 6.64 -12.35
N LEU A 302 11.26 6.80 -11.56
CA LEU A 302 11.94 8.08 -11.40
C LEU A 302 12.56 8.54 -12.73
N VAL A 303 13.15 7.62 -13.51
CA VAL A 303 13.62 7.91 -14.88
C VAL A 303 12.45 8.31 -15.78
N ALA A 304 11.34 7.57 -15.75
CA ALA A 304 10.15 7.92 -16.52
C ALA A 304 9.62 9.31 -16.15
N GLY A 305 9.61 9.67 -14.86
CA GLY A 305 9.18 10.98 -14.37
C GLY A 305 10.10 12.11 -14.79
N ARG A 306 11.41 11.86 -14.79
CA ARG A 306 12.38 12.84 -15.31
C ARG A 306 12.16 13.09 -16.80
N LEU A 307 12.00 12.03 -17.59
CA LEU A 307 11.74 12.15 -19.02
C LEU A 307 10.36 12.79 -19.31
N GLN A 308 9.33 12.43 -18.53
CA GLN A 308 8.00 13.03 -18.63
C GLN A 308 8.03 14.53 -18.40
N ARG A 309 8.80 15.00 -17.41
CA ARG A 309 8.92 16.44 -17.13
C ARG A 309 9.55 17.20 -18.30
N ASP A 310 10.51 16.59 -19.00
CA ASP A 310 11.15 17.18 -20.17
C ASP A 310 10.27 17.15 -21.43
N ALA A 311 9.48 16.08 -21.61
CA ALA A 311 8.67 15.85 -22.81
C ALA A 311 7.21 16.30 -22.67
N ALA A 312 6.74 16.63 -21.45
CA ALA A 312 5.34 16.87 -21.09
C ALA A 312 4.40 15.72 -21.54
N SER A 313 4.92 14.49 -21.66
CA SER A 313 4.20 13.31 -22.13
C SER A 313 4.79 12.05 -21.49
N THR A 314 4.00 10.98 -21.42
CA THR A 314 4.43 9.63 -21.00
C THR A 314 4.51 8.65 -22.17
N GLU A 315 4.11 9.07 -23.38
CA GLU A 315 4.22 8.26 -24.60
C GLU A 315 5.68 8.06 -25.00
N MET A 316 6.09 6.83 -25.24
CA MET A 316 7.49 6.47 -25.49
C MET A 316 8.07 7.15 -26.73
N SER A 317 7.26 7.44 -27.74
CA SER A 317 7.66 8.20 -28.92
C SER A 317 8.04 9.66 -28.59
N ALA A 318 7.29 10.31 -27.72
CA ALA A 318 7.58 11.66 -27.24
C ALA A 318 8.79 11.68 -26.29
N LEU A 319 8.92 10.66 -25.42
CA LEU A 319 10.04 10.54 -24.49
C LEU A 319 11.39 10.38 -25.19
N ARG A 320 11.43 9.83 -26.41
CA ARG A 320 12.65 9.66 -27.20
C ARG A 320 13.41 10.98 -27.41
N ALA A 321 12.69 12.06 -27.63
CA ALA A 321 13.30 13.39 -27.78
C ALA A 321 13.97 13.87 -26.51
N ALA A 322 13.34 13.66 -25.34
CA ALA A 322 13.88 14.00 -24.03
C ALA A 322 15.06 13.10 -23.62
N ALA A 323 15.04 11.83 -24.06
CA ALA A 323 16.08 10.85 -23.75
C ALA A 323 17.41 11.09 -24.49
N GLY A 324 17.42 11.88 -25.56
CA GLY A 324 18.64 12.25 -26.32
C GLY A 324 19.64 13.11 -25.57
N ARG A 325 19.35 13.56 -24.36
CA ARG A 325 20.22 14.41 -23.54
C ARG A 325 21.23 13.59 -22.72
N PRO A 326 22.48 14.08 -22.57
CA PRO A 326 23.42 13.48 -21.67
C PRO A 326 22.91 13.53 -20.22
N GLY A 327 23.07 12.43 -19.47
CA GLY A 327 22.67 12.28 -18.07
C GLY A 327 22.59 10.82 -17.65
N LEU A 328 22.16 10.58 -16.40
CA LEU A 328 22.11 9.23 -15.83
C LEU A 328 20.84 8.44 -16.21
N ALA A 329 19.85 9.04 -16.89
CA ALA A 329 18.59 8.39 -17.20
C ALA A 329 18.75 7.10 -18.02
N GLN A 330 19.59 7.12 -19.07
CA GLN A 330 19.83 5.94 -19.91
C GLN A 330 20.59 4.83 -19.16
N PRO A 331 21.74 5.05 -18.50
CA PRO A 331 22.42 3.99 -17.76
C PRO A 331 21.59 3.46 -16.59
N VAL A 332 20.84 4.31 -15.88
CA VAL A 332 19.92 3.87 -14.82
C VAL A 332 18.83 2.98 -15.39
N PHE A 333 18.24 3.35 -16.53
CA PHE A 333 17.21 2.53 -17.19
C PHE A 333 17.76 1.17 -17.63
N ILE A 334 18.97 1.12 -18.19
CA ILE A 334 19.63 -0.13 -18.60
C ILE A 334 19.83 -1.04 -17.39
N LEU A 335 20.46 -0.55 -16.33
CA LEU A 335 20.76 -1.35 -15.15
C LEU A 335 19.50 -1.80 -14.41
N ALA A 336 18.53 -0.92 -14.23
CA ALA A 336 17.25 -1.24 -13.61
C ALA A 336 16.41 -2.19 -14.48
N GLY A 337 16.42 -2.00 -15.80
CA GLY A 337 15.77 -2.90 -16.77
C GLY A 337 16.42 -4.27 -16.83
N ALA A 338 17.74 -4.34 -16.75
CA ALA A 338 18.50 -5.59 -16.67
C ALA A 338 18.17 -6.35 -15.38
N ALA A 339 18.09 -5.64 -14.23
CA ALA A 339 17.68 -6.22 -12.97
C ALA A 339 16.21 -6.74 -13.04
N LEU A 340 15.31 -5.96 -13.63
CA LEU A 340 13.93 -6.37 -13.88
C LEU A 340 13.84 -7.60 -14.79
N ALA A 341 14.70 -7.74 -15.81
CA ALA A 341 14.76 -8.90 -16.69
C ALA A 341 15.40 -10.15 -16.05
N GLY A 342 16.00 -10.03 -14.87
CA GLY A 342 16.66 -11.13 -14.17
C GLY A 342 18.06 -11.42 -14.66
N ILE A 343 18.81 -10.39 -15.12
CA ILE A 343 20.22 -10.54 -15.50
C ILE A 343 21.09 -10.65 -14.23
N PRO A 344 22.19 -11.46 -14.22
CA PRO A 344 22.96 -11.80 -13.00
C PRO A 344 23.84 -10.66 -12.45
N ILE A 345 23.33 -9.43 -12.42
CA ILE A 345 23.99 -8.25 -11.85
C ILE A 345 23.21 -7.66 -10.66
N SER A 346 22.12 -8.31 -10.25
CA SER A 346 21.22 -7.75 -9.24
C SER A 346 20.72 -8.80 -8.27
N ILE A 347 20.21 -8.35 -7.11
CA ILE A 347 19.56 -9.19 -6.11
C ILE A 347 18.32 -9.95 -6.68
N ALA A 348 17.77 -9.56 -7.83
CA ALA A 348 16.63 -10.27 -8.44
C ALA A 348 17.00 -11.61 -9.07
N PHE A 349 18.26 -11.86 -9.36
CA PHE A 349 18.70 -13.03 -10.12
C PHE A 349 18.48 -14.35 -9.35
N SER A 350 19.14 -14.50 -8.20
CA SER A 350 19.06 -15.73 -7.39
C SER A 350 17.63 -16.10 -6.95
N PRO A 351 16.78 -15.15 -6.49
CA PRO A 351 15.38 -15.46 -6.18
C PRO A 351 14.58 -15.99 -7.35
N ARG A 352 14.78 -15.45 -8.56
CA ARG A 352 14.06 -15.93 -9.76
C ARG A 352 14.44 -17.34 -10.13
N ASP A 353 15.72 -17.67 -10.05
CA ASP A 353 16.20 -19.03 -10.30
C ASP A 353 15.58 -20.02 -9.30
N ALA A 354 15.49 -19.63 -8.03
CA ALA A 354 14.84 -20.45 -7.00
C ALA A 354 13.33 -20.62 -7.21
N ILE A 355 12.64 -19.58 -7.69
CA ILE A 355 11.23 -19.67 -8.05
C ILE A 355 11.03 -20.62 -9.24
N LEU A 356 11.91 -20.53 -10.25
CA LEU A 356 11.87 -21.42 -11.41
C LEU A 356 12.20 -22.86 -11.01
N ASP A 357 13.15 -23.08 -10.12
CA ASP A 357 13.47 -24.41 -9.60
C ASP A 357 12.27 -25.04 -8.87
N ALA A 358 11.62 -24.28 -7.98
CA ALA A 358 10.40 -24.72 -7.31
C ALA A 358 9.27 -25.05 -8.31
N ALA A 359 9.16 -24.27 -9.39
CA ALA A 359 8.18 -24.54 -10.45
C ALA A 359 8.52 -25.80 -11.25
N LEU A 360 9.81 -26.05 -11.55
CA LEU A 360 10.27 -27.28 -12.20
C LEU A 360 9.92 -28.52 -11.35
N ALA A 361 10.06 -28.41 -10.04
CA ALA A 361 9.65 -29.47 -9.11
C ALA A 361 8.13 -29.64 -9.02
N ALA A 362 7.35 -28.57 -9.17
CA ALA A 362 5.89 -28.58 -9.14
C ALA A 362 5.26 -29.13 -10.46
N GLY A 363 6.00 -29.16 -11.56
CA GLY A 363 5.56 -29.75 -12.81
C GLY A 363 5.63 -28.84 -14.04
N PRO A 364 5.19 -29.31 -15.22
CA PRO A 364 5.42 -28.62 -16.48
C PRO A 364 4.63 -27.31 -16.62
N LEU A 365 3.41 -27.24 -16.09
CA LEU A 365 2.56 -26.06 -16.27
C LEU A 365 3.14 -24.79 -15.59
N PRO A 366 3.49 -24.81 -14.29
CA PRO A 366 4.11 -23.64 -13.65
C PRO A 366 5.48 -23.31 -14.23
N SER A 367 6.27 -24.32 -14.63
CA SER A 367 7.59 -24.14 -15.25
C SER A 367 7.50 -23.37 -16.58
N ILE A 368 6.65 -23.84 -17.48
CA ILE A 368 6.44 -23.20 -18.80
C ILE A 368 5.88 -21.79 -18.60
N ALA A 369 4.92 -21.61 -17.69
CA ALA A 369 4.35 -20.29 -17.38
C ALA A 369 5.43 -19.30 -16.93
N LEU A 370 6.31 -19.68 -15.99
CA LEU A 370 7.39 -18.81 -15.52
C LEU A 370 8.44 -18.51 -16.60
N LEU A 371 8.81 -19.48 -17.42
CA LEU A 371 9.73 -19.24 -18.54
C LEU A 371 9.14 -18.25 -19.56
N VAL A 372 7.85 -18.39 -19.88
CA VAL A 372 7.14 -17.45 -20.76
C VAL A 372 7.04 -16.07 -20.13
N ILE A 373 6.70 -15.97 -18.83
CA ILE A 373 6.63 -14.72 -18.09
C ILE A 373 8.00 -14.02 -18.07
N GLY A 374 9.08 -14.77 -17.82
CA GLY A 374 10.45 -14.24 -17.84
C GLY A 374 10.84 -13.70 -19.23
N ALA A 375 10.53 -14.46 -20.30
CA ALA A 375 10.76 -14.01 -21.67
C ALA A 375 9.94 -12.75 -22.02
N LEU A 376 8.66 -12.70 -21.65
CA LEU A 376 7.81 -11.53 -21.87
C LEU A 376 8.31 -10.31 -21.06
N THR A 377 8.80 -10.53 -19.85
CA THR A 377 9.39 -9.47 -19.00
C THR A 377 10.60 -8.85 -19.68
N ALA A 378 11.53 -9.67 -20.16
CA ALA A 378 12.68 -9.19 -20.92
C ALA A 378 12.27 -8.51 -22.24
N ALA A 379 11.22 -9.02 -22.90
CA ALA A 379 10.74 -8.48 -24.17
C ALA A 379 10.14 -7.07 -23.99
N TYR A 380 9.22 -6.85 -23.06
CA TYR A 380 8.60 -5.52 -22.93
C TYR A 380 9.59 -4.46 -22.45
N ILE A 381 10.57 -4.80 -21.60
CA ILE A 381 11.55 -3.80 -21.13
C ILE A 381 12.59 -3.47 -22.21
N ALA A 382 13.02 -4.46 -23.01
CA ALA A 382 13.90 -4.24 -24.15
C ALA A 382 13.21 -3.43 -25.24
N ARG A 383 11.92 -3.69 -25.50
CA ARG A 383 11.08 -2.90 -26.42
C ARG A 383 10.95 -1.45 -25.93
N ALA A 384 10.65 -1.25 -24.64
CA ALA A 384 10.55 0.08 -24.05
C ALA A 384 11.89 0.84 -24.16
N TYR A 385 13.01 0.17 -23.85
CA TYR A 385 14.34 0.76 -24.01
C TYR A 385 14.57 1.23 -25.46
N ARG A 386 14.31 0.39 -26.46
CA ARG A 386 14.49 0.75 -27.87
C ARG A 386 13.59 1.89 -28.33
N LEU A 387 12.34 1.93 -27.85
CA LEU A 387 11.41 2.99 -28.20
C LEU A 387 11.79 4.33 -27.56
N VAL A 388 12.34 4.34 -26.34
CA VAL A 388 12.71 5.56 -25.62
C VAL A 388 14.14 6.02 -25.94
N PHE A 389 15.11 5.10 -25.98
CA PHE A 389 16.54 5.41 -26.14
C PHE A 389 17.12 5.00 -27.51
N GLY A 390 16.30 4.64 -28.47
CA GLY A 390 16.72 4.31 -29.83
C GLY A 390 17.35 5.47 -30.58
N PRO A 391 17.55 5.37 -31.94
CA PRO A 391 18.23 6.38 -32.74
C PRO A 391 17.65 7.79 -32.47
N ARG A 392 18.54 8.77 -32.25
CA ARG A 392 18.22 10.09 -31.72
C ARG A 392 17.52 10.98 -32.75
N VAL A 393 16.49 11.70 -32.29
CA VAL A 393 15.94 12.87 -32.97
C VAL A 393 16.41 14.11 -32.19
N ALA A 394 17.18 14.97 -32.84
CA ALA A 394 17.67 16.20 -32.19
C ALA A 394 16.52 17.22 -32.07
N ILE A 395 16.02 17.44 -30.86
CA ILE A 395 15.08 18.50 -30.53
C ILE A 395 15.67 19.35 -29.42
N ALA A 396 15.66 20.69 -29.63
CA ALA A 396 16.04 21.65 -28.60
C ALA A 396 14.93 21.75 -27.55
N ILE A 397 15.19 21.26 -26.34
CA ILE A 397 14.26 21.35 -25.21
C ILE A 397 14.89 22.26 -24.12
N PRO A 398 14.16 23.14 -23.41
CA PRO A 398 14.69 24.02 -22.38
C PRO A 398 15.40 23.28 -21.24
N ARG A 399 16.42 23.90 -20.61
CA ARG A 399 17.07 23.35 -19.42
C ARG A 399 16.17 23.52 -18.20
N ILE A 400 15.95 22.44 -17.44
CA ILE A 400 15.27 22.47 -16.15
C ILE A 400 16.35 22.48 -15.05
N ALA A 401 16.23 23.38 -14.08
CA ALA A 401 17.06 23.36 -12.87
C ALA A 401 16.80 22.08 -12.06
N ASP A 402 17.71 21.71 -11.16
CA ASP A 402 17.60 20.58 -10.23
C ASP A 402 17.61 19.15 -10.83
N ARG A 403 18.08 18.98 -12.07
CA ARG A 403 18.22 17.65 -12.70
C ARG A 403 19.13 16.70 -11.93
N ALA A 404 20.24 17.21 -11.43
CA ALA A 404 21.26 16.37 -10.79
C ALA A 404 20.68 15.59 -9.61
N LEU A 405 19.90 16.23 -8.75
CA LEU A 405 19.31 15.58 -7.58
C LEU A 405 18.34 14.46 -7.97
N MET A 406 17.53 14.69 -9.01
CA MET A 406 16.59 13.69 -9.53
C MET A 406 17.31 12.47 -10.11
N GLU A 407 18.38 12.69 -10.87
CA GLU A 407 19.16 11.63 -11.50
C GLU A 407 19.97 10.83 -10.47
N TRP A 408 20.58 11.48 -9.49
CA TRP A 408 21.34 10.81 -8.43
C TRP A 408 20.45 9.99 -7.49
N ALA A 409 19.24 10.44 -7.18
CA ALA A 409 18.29 9.65 -6.39
C ALA A 409 17.92 8.33 -7.09
N ALA A 410 17.67 8.37 -8.40
CA ALA A 410 17.40 7.16 -9.18
C ALA A 410 18.65 6.25 -9.30
N ALA A 411 19.83 6.83 -9.50
CA ALA A 411 21.08 6.10 -9.59
C ALA A 411 21.44 5.39 -8.27
N ALA A 412 21.21 6.03 -7.13
CA ALA A 412 21.45 5.46 -5.81
C ALA A 412 20.60 4.19 -5.56
N LEU A 413 19.34 4.18 -5.99
CA LEU A 413 18.46 3.01 -5.89
C LEU A 413 19.00 1.82 -6.70
N VAL A 414 19.44 2.07 -7.94
CA VAL A 414 20.00 1.01 -8.79
C VAL A 414 21.34 0.52 -8.25
N ALA A 415 22.18 1.43 -7.76
CA ALA A 415 23.44 1.06 -7.11
C ALA A 415 23.19 0.15 -5.89
N GLY A 416 22.16 0.44 -5.09
CA GLY A 416 21.74 -0.42 -3.99
C GLY A 416 21.30 -1.82 -4.45
N VAL A 417 20.51 -1.92 -5.53
CA VAL A 417 20.07 -3.20 -6.12
C VAL A 417 21.24 -4.04 -6.62
N VAL A 418 22.23 -3.40 -7.24
CA VAL A 418 23.44 -4.07 -7.73
C VAL A 418 24.34 -4.47 -6.56
N ALA A 419 24.58 -3.58 -5.59
CA ALA A 419 25.39 -3.87 -4.41
C ALA A 419 24.83 -5.03 -3.59
N LEU A 420 23.49 -5.03 -3.36
CA LEU A 420 22.81 -6.14 -2.71
C LEU A 420 22.91 -7.42 -3.55
N GLY A 421 22.85 -7.34 -4.88
CA GLY A 421 23.02 -8.49 -5.77
C GLY A 421 24.40 -9.12 -5.65
N ILE A 422 25.43 -8.31 -5.53
CA ILE A 422 26.80 -8.79 -5.26
C ILE A 422 26.88 -9.43 -3.86
N ALA A 423 26.31 -8.78 -2.84
CA ALA A 423 26.34 -9.26 -1.46
C ALA A 423 25.54 -10.55 -1.25
N THR A 424 24.48 -10.77 -2.02
CA THR A 424 23.62 -11.97 -1.96
C THR A 424 23.97 -13.01 -3.04
N SER A 425 25.11 -12.85 -3.72
CA SER A 425 25.53 -13.82 -4.73
C SER A 425 25.88 -15.15 -4.07
N PRO A 426 25.65 -16.29 -4.75
CA PRO A 426 26.02 -17.61 -4.24
C PRO A 426 27.50 -17.73 -3.91
N LEU A 427 28.36 -16.88 -4.52
CA LEU A 427 29.80 -16.81 -4.27
C LEU A 427 30.14 -16.33 -2.85
N LEU A 428 29.28 -15.50 -2.23
CA LEU A 428 29.48 -14.92 -0.90
C LEU A 428 28.64 -15.60 0.20
N ARG A 429 28.02 -16.78 -0.09
CA ARG A 429 27.13 -17.51 0.84
C ARG A 429 26.05 -16.59 1.38
N ASP A 430 24.97 -16.44 0.67
CA ASP A 430 23.88 -15.51 0.95
C ASP A 430 23.45 -15.49 2.45
N PRO A 431 24.02 -14.61 3.29
CA PRO A 431 23.70 -14.56 4.71
C PRO A 431 22.29 -13.98 4.94
N LEU A 432 21.80 -13.18 3.98
CA LEU A 432 20.47 -12.56 4.07
C LEU A 432 19.36 -13.60 3.85
N ALA A 433 19.51 -14.48 2.85
CA ALA A 433 18.55 -15.57 2.63
C ALA A 433 18.53 -16.54 3.81
N GLY A 434 19.67 -16.86 4.40
CA GLY A 434 19.75 -17.69 5.61
C GLY A 434 19.07 -17.04 6.83
N TYR A 435 19.30 -15.75 7.05
CA TYR A 435 18.70 -14.97 8.13
C TYR A 435 17.15 -14.89 8.00
N LEU A 436 16.68 -14.62 6.79
CA LEU A 436 15.25 -14.56 6.51
C LEU A 436 14.59 -15.94 6.51
N GLY A 437 15.29 -16.97 6.01
CA GLY A 437 14.82 -18.34 5.98
C GLY A 437 14.58 -18.93 7.36
N ALA A 438 15.46 -18.62 8.32
CA ALA A 438 15.27 -19.01 9.71
C ALA A 438 14.00 -18.39 10.34
N ALA A 439 13.62 -17.18 9.92
CA ALA A 439 12.44 -16.48 10.44
C ALA A 439 11.13 -16.91 9.76
N ILE A 440 11.17 -17.27 8.48
CA ILE A 440 9.98 -17.60 7.67
C ILE A 440 9.69 -19.11 7.66
N GLY A 441 10.73 -19.94 7.85
CA GLY A 441 10.60 -21.40 7.80
C GLY A 441 10.52 -21.97 6.39
N GLY A 442 11.29 -21.39 5.44
CA GLY A 442 11.34 -21.86 4.05
C GLY A 442 12.66 -22.58 3.69
N PRO A 443 12.71 -23.33 2.58
CA PRO A 443 13.92 -23.99 2.11
C PRO A 443 15.00 -22.96 1.70
N SER A 444 16.28 -23.36 1.85
CA SER A 444 17.42 -22.56 1.41
C SER A 444 17.41 -22.38 -0.11
N VAL A 445 17.71 -21.18 -0.56
CA VAL A 445 17.72 -20.80 -1.98
C VAL A 445 19.09 -21.18 -2.59
N SER A 446 19.16 -22.37 -3.19
CA SER A 446 20.33 -22.81 -3.95
C SER A 446 19.86 -23.44 -5.27
N PRO A 447 19.59 -22.62 -6.31
CA PRO A 447 19.02 -23.12 -7.55
C PRO A 447 20.02 -24.00 -8.29
N PRO A 448 19.56 -25.11 -8.91
CA PRO A 448 20.37 -25.93 -9.77
C PRO A 448 20.73 -25.17 -11.06
N LEU A 449 21.87 -25.53 -11.65
CA LEU A 449 22.37 -24.91 -12.89
C LEU A 449 21.32 -24.93 -14.03
N ALA A 450 20.45 -25.95 -14.05
CA ALA A 450 19.40 -26.06 -15.06
C ALA A 450 18.39 -24.91 -15.00
N ALA A 451 17.91 -24.51 -13.82
CA ALA A 451 17.01 -23.37 -13.67
C ALA A 451 17.66 -22.07 -14.16
N THR A 452 18.92 -21.85 -13.76
CA THR A 452 19.71 -20.69 -14.20
C THR A 452 19.85 -20.64 -15.72
N VAL A 453 20.23 -21.73 -16.37
CA VAL A 453 20.41 -21.79 -17.84
C VAL A 453 19.09 -21.54 -18.56
N LEU A 454 17.99 -22.19 -18.13
CA LEU A 454 16.68 -22.00 -18.75
C LEU A 454 16.16 -20.57 -18.55
N GLY A 455 16.33 -20.00 -17.38
CA GLY A 455 15.94 -18.61 -17.07
C GLY A 455 16.69 -17.59 -17.91
N LEU A 456 18.02 -17.77 -18.06
CA LEU A 456 18.85 -16.90 -18.91
C LEU A 456 18.51 -17.04 -20.40
N LEU A 457 18.27 -18.26 -20.89
CA LEU A 457 17.82 -18.47 -22.27
C LEU A 457 16.49 -17.78 -22.55
N ALA A 458 15.51 -17.93 -21.65
CA ALA A 458 14.22 -17.24 -21.77
C ALA A 458 14.41 -15.71 -21.78
N THR A 459 15.27 -15.16 -20.92
CA THR A 459 15.60 -13.74 -20.86
C THR A 459 16.25 -13.25 -22.17
N ILE A 460 17.24 -13.97 -22.71
CA ILE A 460 17.94 -13.61 -23.95
C ILE A 460 16.96 -13.65 -25.15
N ILE A 461 16.16 -14.71 -25.26
CA ILE A 461 15.16 -14.85 -26.32
C ILE A 461 14.14 -13.70 -26.23
N GLY A 462 13.63 -13.45 -25.03
CA GLY A 462 12.66 -12.38 -24.80
C GLY A 462 13.22 -11.00 -25.13
N ALA A 463 14.41 -10.65 -24.62
CA ALA A 463 15.05 -9.37 -24.88
C ALA A 463 15.33 -9.16 -26.37
N SER A 464 15.85 -10.18 -27.05
CA SER A 464 16.10 -10.15 -28.50
C SER A 464 14.81 -9.95 -29.29
N THR A 465 13.75 -10.66 -28.94
CA THR A 465 12.42 -10.54 -29.54
C THR A 465 11.84 -9.15 -29.32
N GLY A 466 11.81 -8.67 -28.10
CA GLY A 466 11.29 -7.34 -27.76
C GLY A 466 12.04 -6.22 -28.46
N PHE A 467 13.34 -6.32 -28.55
CA PHE A 467 14.16 -5.36 -29.28
C PHE A 467 13.86 -5.34 -30.79
N ARG A 468 13.59 -6.50 -31.41
CA ARG A 468 13.21 -6.61 -32.82
C ARG A 468 11.78 -6.16 -33.09
N LEU A 469 10.84 -6.47 -32.19
CA LEU A 469 9.42 -6.10 -32.29
C LEU A 469 9.16 -4.62 -32.06
N ALA A 470 10.08 -3.86 -31.49
CA ALA A 470 9.89 -2.45 -31.14
C ALA A 470 9.36 -1.57 -32.30
N PRO A 471 9.82 -1.74 -33.57
CA PRO A 471 9.31 -0.95 -34.69
C PRO A 471 8.04 -1.51 -35.35
N ILE A 472 7.55 -2.67 -34.93
CA ILE A 472 6.41 -3.33 -35.62
C ILE A 472 5.10 -2.70 -35.11
N ASP A 473 4.34 -2.13 -36.04
CA ASP A 473 2.97 -1.70 -35.83
C ASP A 473 2.02 -2.90 -35.98
N VAL A 474 1.44 -3.33 -34.85
CA VAL A 474 0.48 -4.44 -34.81
C VAL A 474 -0.93 -4.03 -35.27
N GLY A 475 -1.05 -2.82 -35.79
CA GLY A 475 -2.32 -2.23 -36.21
C GLY A 475 -3.16 -1.65 -35.03
N PRO A 476 -3.91 -0.56 -35.29
CA PRO A 476 -4.55 0.21 -34.21
C PRO A 476 -5.62 -0.58 -33.46
N ARG A 477 -6.36 -1.48 -34.10
CA ARG A 477 -7.42 -2.27 -33.44
C ARG A 477 -6.84 -3.28 -32.44
N LEU A 478 -5.82 -4.02 -32.84
CA LEU A 478 -5.17 -5.02 -31.98
C LEU A 478 -4.40 -4.33 -30.84
N ALA A 479 -3.70 -3.25 -31.16
CA ALA A 479 -3.00 -2.44 -30.16
C ALA A 479 -3.97 -1.87 -29.11
N THR A 480 -5.10 -1.32 -29.51
CA THR A 480 -6.12 -0.78 -28.60
C THR A 480 -6.76 -1.88 -27.76
N TRP A 481 -7.10 -3.03 -28.37
CA TRP A 481 -7.70 -4.15 -27.65
C TRP A 481 -6.71 -4.76 -26.62
N ALA A 482 -5.47 -4.99 -27.01
CA ALA A 482 -4.44 -5.52 -26.11
C ALA A 482 -4.04 -4.51 -25.02
N SER A 483 -3.90 -3.22 -25.37
CA SER A 483 -3.57 -2.17 -24.39
C SER A 483 -4.70 -1.87 -23.42
N GLY A 484 -5.96 -2.17 -23.79
CA GLY A 484 -7.14 -2.16 -22.91
C GLY A 484 -7.32 -3.44 -22.10
N GLY A 485 -6.27 -4.25 -21.91
CA GLY A 485 -6.30 -5.46 -21.10
C GLY A 485 -7.18 -6.55 -21.70
N PHE A 486 -7.12 -6.73 -23.02
CA PHE A 486 -7.91 -7.74 -23.76
C PHE A 486 -9.43 -7.62 -23.51
N GLY A 487 -9.92 -6.39 -23.33
CA GLY A 487 -11.33 -6.10 -23.08
C GLY A 487 -11.74 -6.09 -21.61
N LEU A 488 -10.86 -6.40 -20.67
CA LEU A 488 -11.16 -6.34 -19.23
C LEU A 488 -11.49 -4.92 -18.77
N ASP A 489 -10.81 -3.89 -19.26
CA ASP A 489 -11.14 -2.49 -18.94
C ASP A 489 -12.57 -2.14 -19.37
N ALA A 490 -13.02 -2.63 -20.54
CA ALA A 490 -14.38 -2.45 -21.04
C ALA A 490 -15.41 -3.24 -20.22
N LEU A 491 -15.08 -4.45 -19.79
CA LEU A 491 -15.91 -5.28 -18.91
C LEU A 491 -16.11 -4.60 -17.57
N PHE A 492 -15.03 -4.12 -16.92
CA PHE A 492 -15.11 -3.41 -15.65
C PHE A 492 -15.86 -2.08 -15.77
N ALA A 493 -15.64 -1.31 -16.85
CA ALA A 493 -16.38 -0.09 -17.10
C ALA A 493 -17.90 -0.37 -17.28
N THR A 494 -18.24 -1.49 -17.91
CA THR A 494 -19.63 -1.92 -18.09
C THR A 494 -20.24 -2.40 -16.76
N ALA A 495 -19.54 -3.23 -16.01
CA ALA A 495 -19.93 -3.65 -14.68
C ALA A 495 -20.14 -2.45 -13.75
N ALA A 496 -19.22 -1.49 -13.75
CA ALA A 496 -19.32 -0.26 -12.94
C ALA A 496 -20.52 0.61 -13.35
N ARG A 497 -20.85 0.69 -14.65
CA ARG A 497 -22.08 1.39 -15.10
C ARG A 497 -23.34 0.69 -14.64
N ASN A 498 -23.39 -0.63 -14.74
CA ASN A 498 -24.56 -1.42 -14.37
C ASN A 498 -24.76 -1.44 -12.84
N THR A 499 -23.68 -1.49 -12.06
CA THR A 499 -23.74 -1.45 -10.60
C THR A 499 -24.11 -0.06 -10.07
N ARG A 500 -23.79 1.04 -10.77
CA ARG A 500 -24.26 2.39 -10.38
C ARG A 500 -25.78 2.45 -10.26
N GLY A 501 -26.53 1.83 -11.16
CA GLY A 501 -27.99 1.73 -11.07
C GLY A 501 -28.45 0.90 -9.86
N ALA A 502 -27.79 -0.21 -9.59
CA ALA A 502 -28.08 -1.07 -8.44
C ALA A 502 -27.73 -0.39 -7.11
N PHE A 503 -26.57 0.28 -7.01
CA PHE A 503 -26.19 1.03 -5.81
C PHE A 503 -27.04 2.30 -5.60
N ALA A 504 -27.47 2.98 -6.66
CA ALA A 504 -28.41 4.08 -6.56
C ALA A 504 -29.79 3.59 -6.05
N ALA A 505 -30.23 2.41 -6.48
CA ALA A 505 -31.45 1.78 -5.99
C ALA A 505 -31.30 1.30 -4.53
N LEU A 506 -30.15 0.72 -4.17
CA LEU A 506 -29.82 0.36 -2.78
C LEU A 506 -29.69 1.59 -1.88
N GLY A 507 -29.02 2.65 -2.33
CA GLY A 507 -28.93 3.91 -1.59
C GLY A 507 -30.29 4.58 -1.41
N ALA A 508 -31.16 4.53 -2.41
CA ALA A 508 -32.55 5.01 -2.28
C ALA A 508 -33.37 4.12 -1.33
N PHE A 509 -33.11 2.83 -1.27
CA PHE A 509 -33.69 1.90 -0.32
C PHE A 509 -33.18 2.16 1.10
N ASP A 510 -31.87 2.33 1.26
CA ASP A 510 -31.20 2.62 2.53
C ASP A 510 -31.73 3.92 3.15
N VAL A 511 -31.75 5.02 2.41
CA VAL A 511 -32.29 6.31 2.87
C VAL A 511 -33.76 6.18 3.25
N ARG A 512 -34.62 5.47 2.48
CA ARG A 512 -36.03 5.33 2.79
C ARG A 512 -36.31 4.45 4.00
N VAL A 513 -35.57 3.36 4.15
CA VAL A 513 -35.79 2.39 5.24
C VAL A 513 -35.11 2.85 6.53
N PHE A 514 -33.85 3.30 6.47
CA PHE A 514 -33.15 3.80 7.65
C PHE A 514 -33.72 5.11 8.18
N ASP A 515 -34.05 6.08 7.31
CA ASP A 515 -34.68 7.32 7.74
C ASP A 515 -36.09 7.06 8.36
N ALA A 516 -36.85 6.10 7.81
CA ALA A 516 -38.13 5.70 8.40
C ALA A 516 -37.94 4.98 9.75
N LEU A 517 -36.93 4.11 9.88
CA LEU A 517 -36.57 3.43 11.13
C LEU A 517 -36.07 4.42 12.18
N PHE A 518 -35.11 5.30 11.82
CA PHE A 518 -34.61 6.33 12.71
C PHE A 518 -35.64 7.35 13.11
N ALA A 519 -36.51 7.79 12.19
CA ALA A 519 -37.64 8.67 12.52
C ALA A 519 -38.65 8.00 13.43
N THR A 520 -38.85 6.69 13.31
CA THR A 520 -39.77 5.92 14.18
C THR A 520 -39.14 5.69 15.55
N ALA A 521 -37.86 5.32 15.59
CA ALA A 521 -37.09 5.20 16.84
C ALA A 521 -36.99 6.54 17.58
N ALA A 522 -36.70 7.64 16.86
CA ALA A 522 -36.61 8.98 17.45
C ALA A 522 -37.98 9.45 18.01
N ARG A 523 -39.08 9.12 17.34
CA ARG A 523 -40.45 9.40 17.86
C ARG A 523 -40.76 8.59 19.11
N GLY A 524 -40.39 7.29 19.13
CA GLY A 524 -40.54 6.42 20.30
C GLY A 524 -39.68 6.89 21.49
N THR A 525 -38.41 7.26 21.22
CA THR A 525 -37.51 7.77 22.26
C THR A 525 -37.96 9.13 22.80
N ARG A 526 -38.44 10.01 21.92
CA ARG A 526 -39.05 11.30 22.33
C ARG A 526 -40.26 11.13 23.19
N ALA A 527 -41.17 10.20 22.85
CA ALA A 527 -42.33 9.87 23.65
C ALA A 527 -41.96 9.28 25.03
N ALA A 528 -40.97 8.40 25.07
CA ALA A 528 -40.42 7.83 26.32
C ALA A 528 -39.73 8.90 27.20
N ILE A 529 -38.91 9.79 26.63
CA ILE A 529 -38.28 10.90 27.34
C ILE A 529 -39.32 11.89 27.84
N THR A 530 -40.38 12.18 27.07
CA THR A 530 -41.48 13.05 27.50
C THR A 530 -42.29 12.42 28.62
N ALA A 531 -42.51 11.11 28.57
CA ALA A 531 -43.19 10.36 29.64
C ALA A 531 -42.33 10.28 30.92
N LEU A 532 -41.02 10.06 30.79
CA LEU A 532 -40.06 10.13 31.91
C LEU A 532 -39.95 11.53 32.49
N GLY A 533 -39.91 12.58 31.67
CA GLY A 533 -39.87 13.97 32.11
C GLY A 533 -41.18 14.35 32.82
N ALA A 534 -42.33 13.87 32.37
CA ALA A 534 -43.60 14.07 33.04
C ALA A 534 -43.69 13.32 34.39
N PHE A 535 -43.06 12.16 34.48
CA PHE A 535 -42.93 11.40 35.74
C PHE A 535 -41.96 12.11 36.70
N ASP A 536 -40.83 12.59 36.22
CA ASP A 536 -39.80 13.31 37.01
C ASP A 536 -40.37 14.62 37.57
N VAL A 537 -41.02 15.45 36.74
CA VAL A 537 -41.65 16.71 37.18
C VAL A 537 -42.76 16.48 38.21
N ARG A 538 -43.60 15.43 38.06
CA ARG A 538 -44.71 15.19 38.99
C ARG A 538 -44.30 14.50 40.30
N ALA A 539 -43.34 13.57 40.24
CA ALA A 539 -42.92 12.81 41.42
C ALA A 539 -41.75 13.48 42.16
N PHE A 540 -40.79 14.04 41.43
CA PHE A 540 -39.61 14.66 42.00
C PHE A 540 -39.87 16.08 42.49
N ASP A 541 -40.64 16.91 41.76
CA ASP A 541 -40.99 18.25 42.24
C ASP A 541 -41.92 18.19 43.45
N ALA A 542 -42.80 17.20 43.55
CA ALA A 542 -43.60 16.99 44.75
C ALA A 542 -42.79 16.50 45.96
N PHE A 543 -41.72 15.77 45.72
CA PHE A 543 -40.77 15.33 46.75
C PHE A 543 -39.73 16.43 47.08
N ALA A 544 -39.18 17.11 46.08
CA ALA A 544 -38.25 18.21 46.24
C ALA A 544 -38.91 19.44 46.86
N GLY A 545 -40.18 19.72 46.50
CA GLY A 545 -40.95 20.80 47.15
C GLY A 545 -41.16 20.58 48.65
N ARG A 546 -41.35 19.32 49.09
CA ARG A 546 -41.44 19.00 50.52
C ARG A 546 -40.06 19.08 51.26
N LEU A 547 -39.01 18.64 50.60
CA LEU A 547 -37.63 18.77 51.10
C LEU A 547 -37.11 20.22 51.07
N GLY A 548 -37.43 20.97 49.98
CA GLY A 548 -37.04 22.36 49.80
C GLY A 548 -37.66 23.30 50.85
N HIS A 549 -38.93 23.08 51.26
CA HIS A 549 -39.56 23.86 52.34
C HIS A 549 -38.86 23.61 53.68
N SER A 550 -38.42 22.42 53.94
CA SER A 550 -37.66 22.08 55.16
C SER A 550 -36.21 22.58 55.13
N ALA A 551 -35.60 22.64 53.96
CA ALA A 551 -34.22 23.14 53.77
C ALA A 551 -34.12 24.67 53.73
N LEU A 552 -35.14 25.37 53.17
CA LEU A 552 -35.16 26.83 53.12
C LEU A 552 -35.30 27.49 54.47
N GLN A 553 -35.81 26.79 55.48
CA GLN A 553 -35.78 27.26 56.87
C GLN A 553 -34.40 27.12 57.55
N LEU A 554 -33.52 26.24 57.02
CA LEU A 554 -32.18 25.99 57.55
C LEU A 554 -31.05 26.79 56.85
N PHE A 555 -31.25 27.28 55.64
CA PHE A 555 -30.16 27.87 54.83
C PHE A 555 -30.33 29.36 54.46
N GLY A 556 -31.14 30.12 55.17
CA GLY A 556 -31.35 31.55 54.92
C GLY A 556 -30.11 32.49 55.06
N GLN A 557 -28.89 31.98 55.01
CA GLN A 557 -27.68 32.81 55.18
C GLN A 557 -26.59 32.65 54.11
N ASN A 558 -26.77 31.85 53.04
CA ASN A 558 -25.64 31.57 52.12
C ASN A 558 -25.79 32.08 50.65
N ASP A 559 -26.69 33.00 50.39
CA ASP A 559 -27.02 33.54 49.05
C ASP A 559 -25.87 34.36 48.38
N ARG A 560 -24.77 34.63 49.05
CA ARG A 560 -23.64 35.44 48.53
C ARG A 560 -22.49 34.63 47.92
N VAL A 561 -22.37 33.35 48.27
CA VAL A 561 -21.27 32.50 47.78
C VAL A 561 -21.61 31.82 46.46
N ASP A 562 -22.90 31.55 46.22
CA ASP A 562 -23.36 30.80 45.05
C ASP A 562 -23.32 31.64 43.74
N ARG A 563 -23.73 32.91 43.81
CA ARG A 563 -23.78 33.79 42.62
C ARG A 563 -22.43 34.29 42.10
N ARG A 564 -21.37 34.25 42.88
CA ARG A 564 -20.01 34.72 42.47
C ARG A 564 -19.01 33.61 42.18
N GLY A 565 -19.28 32.39 42.60
CA GLY A 565 -18.35 31.27 42.45
C GLY A 565 -18.79 30.25 41.39
N VAL A 566 -20.00 29.70 41.54
CA VAL A 566 -20.45 28.56 40.74
C VAL A 566 -21.05 28.99 39.39
N ASP A 567 -21.94 30.01 39.39
CA ASP A 567 -22.52 30.51 38.11
C ASP A 567 -21.50 31.17 37.22
N ALA A 568 -20.54 31.95 37.78
CA ALA A 568 -19.45 32.52 37.02
C ALA A 568 -18.46 31.44 36.47
N GLY A 569 -18.37 30.27 37.11
CA GLY A 569 -17.61 29.12 36.63
C GLY A 569 -18.29 28.43 35.44
N PHE A 570 -19.61 28.23 35.51
CA PHE A 570 -20.39 27.64 34.43
C PHE A 570 -20.45 28.55 33.19
N ASP A 571 -20.61 29.85 33.36
CA ASP A 571 -20.59 30.82 32.26
C ASP A 571 -19.24 30.89 31.57
N ARG A 572 -18.13 30.81 32.32
CA ARG A 572 -16.78 30.72 31.73
C ARG A 572 -16.55 29.40 30.99
N ALA A 573 -17.04 28.28 31.53
CA ALA A 573 -16.96 26.98 30.84
C ALA A 573 -17.81 26.97 29.57
N ALA A 574 -19.02 27.54 29.60
CA ALA A 574 -19.88 27.66 28.44
C ALA A 574 -19.28 28.56 27.35
N LEU A 575 -18.63 29.65 27.71
CA LEU A 575 -17.90 30.52 26.77
C LEU A 575 -16.68 29.83 26.19
N LEU A 576 -15.93 29.04 26.95
CA LEU A 576 -14.81 28.24 26.47
C LEU A 576 -15.27 27.14 25.50
N ILE A 577 -16.37 26.46 25.82
CA ILE A 577 -16.97 25.43 24.94
C ILE A 577 -17.50 26.07 23.64
N ARG A 578 -18.14 27.24 23.70
CA ARG A 578 -18.55 27.99 22.50
C ARG A 578 -17.35 28.43 21.67
N ALA A 579 -16.32 29.01 22.28
CA ALA A 579 -15.11 29.43 21.58
C ALA A 579 -14.34 28.23 20.97
N ALA A 580 -14.33 27.09 21.63
CA ALA A 580 -13.80 25.84 21.10
C ALA A 580 -14.68 25.32 19.94
N GLY A 581 -16.00 25.39 20.06
CA GLY A 581 -16.95 25.02 19.00
C GLY A 581 -16.82 25.91 17.76
N ASP A 582 -16.65 27.21 17.92
CA ASP A 582 -16.46 28.16 16.82
C ASP A 582 -15.07 28.02 16.18
N ARG A 583 -14.07 27.63 16.94
CA ARG A 583 -12.74 27.27 16.42
C ARG A 583 -12.79 25.96 15.63
N TRP A 584 -13.55 24.99 16.14
CA TRP A 584 -13.79 23.69 15.49
C TRP A 584 -14.59 23.84 14.18
N ARG A 585 -15.62 24.70 14.17
CA ARG A 585 -16.40 25.04 12.96
C ARG A 585 -15.56 25.69 11.86
N ARG A 586 -14.55 26.49 12.21
CA ARG A 586 -13.60 27.08 11.22
C ARG A 586 -12.66 26.05 10.58
N VAL A 587 -12.47 24.90 11.22
CA VAL A 587 -11.73 23.76 10.68
C VAL A 587 -12.66 22.88 9.83
N GLN A 588 -13.98 23.01 9.97
CA GLN A 588 -14.97 22.28 9.17
C GLN A 588 -15.17 22.96 7.81
N THR A 589 -14.31 22.64 6.86
CA THR A 589 -14.38 23.18 5.50
C THR A 589 -15.35 22.44 4.58
N GLY A 590 -16.05 21.40 5.09
CA GLY A 590 -16.98 20.57 4.30
C GLY A 590 -16.31 19.64 3.29
N LEU A 591 -14.99 19.69 3.16
CA LEU A 591 -14.22 18.84 2.26
C LEU A 591 -13.72 17.61 3.03
N LEU A 592 -14.28 16.43 2.72
CA LEU A 592 -13.93 15.13 3.31
C LEU A 592 -12.40 14.90 3.34
N GLU A 593 -11.70 15.35 2.32
CA GLU A 593 -10.24 15.27 2.21
C GLU A 593 -9.48 15.96 3.35
N GLN A 594 -9.98 17.08 3.86
CA GLN A 594 -9.32 17.81 4.95
C GLN A 594 -9.51 17.11 6.30
N TYR A 595 -10.65 16.43 6.49
CA TYR A 595 -10.87 15.58 7.67
C TYR A 595 -9.98 14.35 7.64
N LEU A 596 -9.83 13.73 6.47
CA LEU A 596 -8.98 12.56 6.29
C LEU A 596 -7.49 12.88 6.48
N VAL A 597 -7.03 14.05 6.02
CA VAL A 597 -5.67 14.53 6.28
C VAL A 597 -5.45 14.81 7.78
N ALA A 598 -6.44 15.41 8.45
CA ALA A 598 -6.35 15.65 9.89
C ALA A 598 -6.32 14.34 10.70
N VAL A 599 -7.15 13.35 10.33
CA VAL A 599 -7.15 12.02 10.96
C VAL A 599 -5.83 11.29 10.68
N GLY A 600 -5.33 11.34 9.44
CA GLY A 600 -4.04 10.72 9.08
C GLY A 600 -2.87 11.37 9.82
N ALA A 601 -2.85 12.70 9.95
CA ALA A 601 -1.84 13.41 10.73
C ALA A 601 -1.89 13.07 12.22
N TRP A 602 -3.07 12.97 12.80
CA TRP A 602 -3.24 12.56 14.21
C TRP A 602 -2.80 11.11 14.44
N LEU A 603 -3.13 10.20 13.53
CA LEU A 603 -2.68 8.80 13.62
C LEU A 603 -1.17 8.68 13.47
N ALA A 604 -0.55 9.45 12.56
CA ALA A 604 0.90 9.52 12.45
C ALA A 604 1.56 10.06 13.73
N VAL A 605 0.97 11.08 14.35
CA VAL A 605 1.43 11.62 15.65
C VAL A 605 1.29 10.57 16.76
N ILE A 606 0.19 9.80 16.78
CA ILE A 606 -0.01 8.73 17.78
C ILE A 606 1.03 7.61 17.59
N VAL A 607 1.31 7.19 16.36
CA VAL A 607 2.31 6.17 16.05
C VAL A 607 3.72 6.65 16.43
N VAL A 608 4.05 7.91 16.11
CA VAL A 608 5.34 8.52 16.48
C VAL A 608 5.45 8.71 17.99
N ALA A 609 4.38 9.13 18.65
CA ALA A 609 4.36 9.30 20.10
C ALA A 609 4.48 7.95 20.84
N ALA A 610 3.79 6.91 20.35
CA ALA A 610 3.90 5.55 20.90
C ALA A 610 5.32 4.99 20.70
N GLY A 611 5.92 5.22 19.53
CA GLY A 611 7.33 4.88 19.29
C GLY A 611 8.32 5.65 20.17
N ALA A 612 8.07 6.95 20.40
CA ALA A 612 8.90 7.78 21.27
C ALA A 612 8.79 7.36 22.75
N VAL A 613 7.59 7.04 23.23
CA VAL A 613 7.36 6.53 24.59
C VAL A 613 8.05 5.19 24.79
N ALA A 614 7.98 4.28 23.80
CA ALA A 614 8.68 3.00 23.84
C ALA A 614 10.22 3.18 23.84
N LEU A 615 10.75 4.17 23.11
CA LEU A 615 12.18 4.46 23.04
C LEU A 615 12.72 5.15 24.30
N LEU A 616 11.91 5.96 24.98
CA LEU A 616 12.32 6.71 26.17
C LEU A 616 12.20 5.91 27.48
N GLY A 617 11.71 4.67 27.42
CA GLY A 617 11.63 3.78 28.59
C GLY A 617 10.73 4.30 29.72
N VAL A 618 9.85 5.25 29.43
CA VAL A 618 8.89 5.78 30.41
C VAL A 618 7.82 4.71 30.60
N ARG A 619 7.96 3.91 31.67
CA ARG A 619 6.87 3.06 32.16
C ARG A 619 5.76 3.95 32.74
N PRO A 620 4.48 3.71 32.43
CA PRO A 620 3.35 4.41 33.04
C PRO A 620 3.24 4.12 34.53
#